data_b9be4b7ea7ec68195d9e5473ba0c0eb2
#
_entry.id   b9be4b7ea7ec68195d9e5473ba0c0eb2
#
_cell.length_a   1.000
_cell.length_b   1.000
_cell.length_c   1.000
_cell.angle_alpha   90.00
_cell.angle_beta   90.00
_cell.angle_gamma   90.00
#
_symmetry.space_group_name_H-M   'P 1'
#
loop_
_entity.id
_entity.type
_entity.pdbx_description
1 polymer ?
#
loop_
_entity_poly.entity_id
_entity_poly.type
_entity_poly.pdbx_seq_one_letter_code
_entity_poly.pdbx_strand_id
1 'polypeptide(L)'
;MRFLPELNPRDTALFLDFDGTLAELAAQPGAVRVPDRLLPLLDHLREYFEGALALVSGRPLAELDALLAPLRLPAAAEHGAVRRGVDGRQHSVPTPNLKAVARVASALARQHAGLKVELKTAALALHYRQAPGLENLCLQHLARAVLATPGVELLRGKSVIEVKPLGVSKGSAIAAFMGEPPFAGRTPWFAGDDVTDEAGFAWVQSAGGQCLKVGAGPSLARHRCASPQALRDWLSAHLTTSHSQP
;
A
#
# COMPACT_ATOMS: atom_id res chain seq x y z
N MET A 1 3.72 8.32 25.73
CA MET A 1 3.42 8.57 24.32
C MET A 1 4.70 9.08 23.67
N ARG A 2 5.31 8.41 22.70
CA ARG A 2 6.34 9.06 21.90
C ARG A 2 5.62 10.07 21.01
N PHE A 3 6.03 11.33 21.10
CA PHE A 3 5.49 12.38 20.21
C PHE A 3 5.72 11.95 18.76
N LEU A 4 4.66 11.93 17.98
CA LEU A 4 4.78 11.80 16.53
C LEU A 4 5.35 13.12 16.00
N PRO A 5 6.21 13.08 14.97
CA PRO A 5 6.83 14.30 14.42
C PRO A 5 5.78 15.22 13.81
N GLU A 6 6.03 16.52 13.86
CA GLU A 6 5.22 17.50 13.16
C GLU A 6 5.31 17.31 11.65
N LEU A 7 4.21 17.58 10.97
CA LEU A 7 4.13 17.58 9.51
C LEU A 7 4.14 19.02 9.01
N ASN A 8 5.23 19.42 8.37
CA ASN A 8 5.29 20.72 7.71
C ASN A 8 4.64 20.61 6.32
N PRO A 9 3.58 21.39 6.02
CA PRO A 9 2.85 21.28 4.76
C PRO A 9 3.69 21.57 3.52
N ARG A 10 4.72 22.42 3.63
CA ARG A 10 5.56 22.82 2.50
C ARG A 10 6.72 21.85 2.26
N ASP A 11 7.16 21.15 3.31
CA ASP A 11 8.36 20.32 3.27
C ASP A 11 8.04 18.82 3.28
N THR A 12 6.78 18.44 3.51
CA THR A 12 6.37 17.04 3.60
C THR A 12 5.69 16.56 2.31
N ALA A 13 6.10 15.39 1.83
CA ALA A 13 5.39 14.56 0.87
C ALA A 13 4.75 13.39 1.62
N LEU A 14 3.42 13.37 1.72
CA LEU A 14 2.69 12.41 2.55
C LEU A 14 2.23 11.21 1.71
N PHE A 15 2.63 10.02 2.13
CA PHE A 15 2.23 8.74 1.55
C PHE A 15 1.47 7.93 2.58
N LEU A 16 0.34 7.37 2.21
CA LEU A 16 -0.53 6.61 3.12
C LEU A 16 -0.92 5.28 2.47
N ASP A 17 -0.71 4.18 3.17
CA ASP A 17 -1.36 2.93 2.84
C ASP A 17 -2.85 3.00 3.19
N PHE A 18 -3.66 2.08 2.67
CA PHE A 18 -5.11 2.13 2.81
C PHE A 18 -5.64 1.10 3.82
N ASP A 19 -5.49 -0.20 3.53
CA ASP A 19 -6.05 -1.28 4.33
C ASP A 19 -5.23 -1.51 5.61
N GLY A 20 -5.84 -1.43 6.77
CA GLY A 20 -5.15 -1.54 8.06
C GLY A 20 -4.44 -0.25 8.49
N THR A 21 -4.41 0.76 7.61
CA THR A 21 -3.74 2.05 7.84
C THR A 21 -4.75 3.21 7.89
N LEU A 22 -5.50 3.46 6.83
CA LEU A 22 -6.57 4.47 6.80
C LEU A 22 -7.94 3.88 7.09
N ALA A 23 -8.20 2.66 6.65
CA ALA A 23 -9.42 1.89 6.92
C ALA A 23 -9.08 0.65 7.75
N GLU A 24 -10.03 0.20 8.57
CA GLU A 24 -9.88 -1.02 9.36
C GLU A 24 -9.80 -2.25 8.44
N LEU A 25 -8.97 -3.24 8.82
CA LEU A 25 -8.90 -4.51 8.10
C LEU A 25 -10.23 -5.25 8.19
N ALA A 26 -10.73 -5.71 7.05
CA ALA A 26 -11.91 -6.57 6.98
C ALA A 26 -11.53 -8.04 6.73
N ALA A 27 -12.48 -8.96 7.01
CA ALA A 27 -12.28 -10.38 6.76
C ALA A 27 -12.09 -10.71 5.26
N GLN A 28 -12.67 -9.89 4.38
CA GLN A 28 -12.54 -9.98 2.92
C GLN A 28 -12.28 -8.59 2.34
N PRO A 29 -11.50 -8.45 1.26
CA PRO A 29 -11.21 -7.17 0.63
C PRO A 29 -12.45 -6.34 0.27
N GLY A 30 -13.49 -6.99 -0.27
CA GLY A 30 -14.75 -6.34 -0.63
C GLY A 30 -15.65 -5.93 0.54
N ALA A 31 -15.30 -6.31 1.79
CA ALA A 31 -16.06 -5.95 3.00
C ALA A 31 -15.44 -4.76 3.76
N VAL A 32 -14.41 -4.13 3.22
CA VAL A 32 -13.80 -2.95 3.83
C VAL A 32 -14.80 -1.79 3.80
N ARG A 33 -14.94 -1.13 4.93
CA ARG A 33 -15.79 0.06 5.08
C ARG A 33 -14.89 1.30 5.16
N VAL A 34 -15.21 2.29 4.36
CA VAL A 34 -14.57 3.61 4.42
C VAL A 34 -15.23 4.38 5.57
N PRO A 35 -14.47 4.84 6.58
CA PRO A 35 -15.03 5.66 7.65
C PRO A 35 -15.61 6.97 7.11
N ASP A 36 -16.75 7.41 7.63
CA ASP A 36 -17.50 8.58 7.14
C ASP A 36 -16.64 9.86 7.06
N ARG A 37 -15.69 10.03 7.98
CA ARG A 37 -14.81 11.21 8.03
C ARG A 37 -13.52 11.06 7.21
N LEU A 38 -13.29 9.90 6.57
CA LEU A 38 -12.03 9.66 5.86
C LEU A 38 -11.91 10.51 4.58
N LEU A 39 -12.97 10.59 3.77
CA LEU A 39 -12.95 11.37 2.54
C LEU A 39 -12.70 12.87 2.80
N PRO A 40 -13.45 13.53 3.70
CA PRO A 40 -13.15 14.91 4.09
C PRO A 40 -11.73 15.10 4.63
N LEU A 41 -11.23 14.16 5.44
CA LEU A 41 -9.87 14.23 5.96
C LEU A 41 -8.83 14.18 4.83
N LEU A 42 -8.97 13.25 3.89
CA LEU A 42 -8.06 13.12 2.75
C LEU A 42 -8.09 14.33 1.83
N ASP A 43 -9.26 14.92 1.61
CA ASP A 43 -9.38 16.13 0.79
C ASP A 43 -8.71 17.33 1.46
N HIS A 44 -8.93 17.53 2.76
CA HIS A 44 -8.23 18.57 3.52
C HIS A 44 -6.70 18.34 3.58
N LEU A 45 -6.25 17.08 3.74
CA LEU A 45 -4.81 16.76 3.69
C LEU A 45 -4.22 17.06 2.31
N ARG A 46 -4.94 16.76 1.24
CA ARG A 46 -4.53 17.09 -0.14
C ARG A 46 -4.31 18.59 -0.31
N GLU A 47 -5.23 19.40 0.20
CA GLU A 47 -5.10 20.85 0.18
C GLU A 47 -3.96 21.34 1.07
N TYR A 48 -3.87 20.82 2.30
CA TYR A 48 -2.86 21.19 3.29
C TYR A 48 -1.43 20.93 2.80
N PHE A 49 -1.20 19.79 2.13
CA PHE A 49 0.11 19.44 1.54
C PHE A 49 0.28 19.95 0.09
N GLU A 50 -0.56 20.86 -0.38
CA GLU A 50 -0.47 21.45 -1.72
C GLU A 50 -0.42 20.37 -2.83
N GLY A 51 -1.19 19.30 -2.67
CA GLY A 51 -1.24 18.18 -3.58
C GLY A 51 -0.17 17.09 -3.35
N ALA A 52 0.80 17.29 -2.45
CA ALA A 52 1.84 16.30 -2.15
C ALA A 52 1.33 15.19 -1.21
N LEU A 53 0.17 14.61 -1.54
CA LEU A 53 -0.47 13.46 -0.90
C LEU A 53 -0.70 12.36 -1.93
N ALA A 54 -0.27 11.14 -1.63
CA ALA A 54 -0.57 9.97 -2.46
C ALA A 54 -0.90 8.73 -1.62
N LEU A 55 -1.78 7.87 -2.15
CA LEU A 55 -2.05 6.55 -1.59
C LEU A 55 -1.07 5.53 -2.17
N VAL A 56 -0.67 4.54 -1.34
CA VAL A 56 0.25 3.47 -1.77
C VAL A 56 -0.29 2.13 -1.28
N SER A 57 -1.04 1.42 -2.11
CA SER A 57 -1.85 0.27 -1.72
C SER A 57 -1.56 -0.98 -2.54
N GLY A 58 -1.89 -2.15 -1.98
CA GLY A 58 -1.95 -3.43 -2.70
C GLY A 58 -3.23 -3.63 -3.53
N ARG A 59 -4.22 -2.75 -3.39
CA ARG A 59 -5.48 -2.82 -4.15
C ARG A 59 -5.29 -2.42 -5.60
N PRO A 60 -6.13 -2.94 -6.52
CA PRO A 60 -6.27 -2.39 -7.86
C PRO A 60 -6.75 -0.93 -7.81
N LEU A 61 -6.30 -0.10 -8.76
CA LEU A 61 -6.63 1.32 -8.81
C LEU A 61 -8.14 1.58 -8.90
N ALA A 62 -8.86 0.76 -9.66
CA ALA A 62 -10.33 0.88 -9.80
C ALA A 62 -11.07 0.62 -8.46
N GLU A 63 -10.56 -0.27 -7.60
CA GLU A 63 -11.13 -0.51 -6.28
C GLU A 63 -10.89 0.68 -5.34
N LEU A 64 -9.68 1.25 -5.36
CA LEU A 64 -9.40 2.48 -4.60
C LEU A 64 -10.32 3.63 -5.03
N ASP A 65 -10.50 3.81 -6.34
CA ASP A 65 -11.38 4.83 -6.88
C ASP A 65 -12.85 4.62 -6.46
N ALA A 66 -13.32 3.37 -6.47
CA ALA A 66 -14.68 3.05 -6.03
C ALA A 66 -14.89 3.31 -4.53
N LEU A 67 -13.90 2.98 -3.69
CA LEU A 67 -13.96 3.19 -2.24
C LEU A 67 -13.90 4.67 -1.85
N LEU A 68 -13.17 5.48 -2.62
CA LEU A 68 -12.93 6.89 -2.32
C LEU A 68 -13.76 7.85 -3.15
N ALA A 69 -14.68 7.37 -3.98
CA ALA A 69 -15.52 8.24 -4.79
C ALA A 69 -16.29 9.25 -3.92
N PRO A 70 -16.35 10.53 -4.37
CA PRO A 70 -15.88 11.08 -5.64
C PRO A 70 -14.41 11.53 -5.66
N LEU A 71 -13.67 11.38 -4.57
CA LEU A 71 -12.28 11.82 -4.44
C LEU A 71 -11.34 10.96 -5.28
N ARG A 72 -10.48 11.61 -6.08
CA ARG A 72 -9.44 10.94 -6.87
C ARG A 72 -8.08 11.50 -6.52
N LEU A 73 -7.29 10.73 -5.77
CA LEU A 73 -5.94 11.09 -5.35
C LEU A 73 -4.88 10.47 -6.27
N PRO A 74 -3.67 11.05 -6.32
CA PRO A 74 -2.48 10.33 -6.78
C PRO A 74 -2.39 9.01 -6.01
N ALA A 75 -2.11 7.92 -6.71
CA ALA A 75 -2.08 6.60 -6.08
C ALA A 75 -1.10 5.65 -6.76
N ALA A 76 -0.40 4.85 -5.96
CA ALA A 76 0.26 3.63 -6.40
C ALA A 76 -0.58 2.43 -5.96
N ALA A 77 -1.08 1.71 -6.94
CA ALA A 77 -1.91 0.52 -6.82
C ALA A 77 -1.08 -0.74 -7.07
N GLU A 78 -1.60 -1.90 -6.64
CA GLU A 78 -0.93 -3.21 -6.82
C GLU A 78 0.54 -3.16 -6.37
N HIS A 79 0.78 -2.60 -5.17
CA HIS A 79 2.10 -2.40 -4.56
C HIS A 79 3.07 -1.54 -5.39
N GLY A 80 2.57 -0.75 -6.35
CA GLY A 80 3.37 0.10 -7.24
C GLY A 80 3.44 -0.37 -8.69
N ALA A 81 2.77 -1.47 -9.05
CA ALA A 81 2.71 -1.94 -10.44
C ALA A 81 1.93 -0.98 -11.35
N VAL A 82 0.96 -0.27 -10.80
CA VAL A 82 0.20 0.79 -11.47
C VAL A 82 0.29 2.06 -10.63
N ARG A 83 0.67 3.19 -11.23
CA ARG A 83 0.76 4.49 -10.56
C ARG A 83 -0.02 5.54 -11.33
N ARG A 84 -0.86 6.31 -10.64
CA ARG A 84 -1.52 7.51 -11.17
C ARG A 84 -0.88 8.75 -10.56
N GLY A 85 -0.36 9.63 -11.39
CA GLY A 85 0.21 10.92 -11.01
C GLY A 85 -0.85 11.96 -10.63
N VAL A 86 -0.39 13.14 -10.21
CA VAL A 86 -1.26 14.29 -9.88
C VAL A 86 -2.03 14.77 -11.11
N ASP A 87 -1.43 14.67 -12.29
CA ASP A 87 -2.05 15.02 -13.59
C ASP A 87 -3.09 13.99 -14.08
N GLY A 88 -3.33 12.92 -13.31
CA GLY A 88 -4.24 11.84 -13.65
C GLY A 88 -3.67 10.81 -14.62
N ARG A 89 -2.46 11.00 -15.16
CA ARG A 89 -1.81 10.04 -16.05
C ARG A 89 -1.46 8.76 -15.29
N GLN A 90 -1.69 7.63 -15.96
CA GLN A 90 -1.36 6.32 -15.41
C GLN A 90 -0.07 5.80 -16.02
N HIS A 91 0.79 5.28 -15.16
CA HIS A 91 2.01 4.56 -15.49
C HIS A 91 1.88 3.14 -14.98
N SER A 92 2.14 2.18 -15.84
CA SER A 92 2.13 0.76 -15.46
C SER A 92 3.47 0.13 -15.80
N VAL A 93 3.96 -0.74 -14.92
CA VAL A 93 5.12 -1.57 -15.27
C VAL A 93 4.73 -2.58 -16.34
N PRO A 94 5.68 -3.06 -17.17
CA PRO A 94 5.41 -4.13 -18.11
C PRO A 94 4.82 -5.35 -17.39
N THR A 95 3.69 -5.87 -17.88
CA THR A 95 3.04 -7.04 -17.31
C THR A 95 3.85 -8.29 -17.64
N PRO A 96 4.35 -9.05 -16.65
CA PRO A 96 5.07 -10.28 -16.90
C PRO A 96 4.15 -11.39 -17.41
N ASN A 97 4.70 -12.39 -18.05
CA ASN A 97 3.93 -13.55 -18.49
C ASN A 97 3.65 -14.50 -17.31
N LEU A 98 2.55 -14.29 -16.64
CA LEU A 98 2.14 -15.07 -15.46
C LEU A 98 1.39 -16.39 -15.81
N LYS A 99 1.27 -16.79 -17.08
CA LYS A 99 0.49 -17.98 -17.49
C LYS A 99 0.93 -19.26 -16.79
N ALA A 100 2.25 -19.47 -16.60
CA ALA A 100 2.77 -20.65 -15.93
C ALA A 100 2.42 -20.63 -14.43
N VAL A 101 2.61 -19.49 -13.78
CA VAL A 101 2.24 -19.26 -12.37
C VAL A 101 0.74 -19.44 -12.14
N ALA A 102 -0.08 -18.87 -13.03
CA ALA A 102 -1.54 -18.98 -12.98
C ALA A 102 -2.03 -20.43 -13.09
N ARG A 103 -1.40 -21.25 -13.95
CA ARG A 103 -1.72 -22.69 -14.05
C ARG A 103 -1.44 -23.43 -12.74
N VAL A 104 -0.29 -23.16 -12.10
CA VAL A 104 0.09 -23.77 -10.83
C VAL A 104 -0.87 -23.35 -9.72
N ALA A 105 -1.11 -22.04 -9.56
CA ALA A 105 -2.02 -21.52 -8.54
C ALA A 105 -3.45 -22.06 -8.70
N SER A 106 -3.96 -22.08 -9.96
CA SER A 106 -5.30 -22.61 -10.25
C SER A 106 -5.39 -24.13 -10.02
N ALA A 107 -4.34 -24.89 -10.28
CA ALA A 107 -4.31 -26.32 -9.97
C ALA A 107 -4.40 -26.56 -8.45
N LEU A 108 -3.65 -25.82 -7.65
CA LEU A 108 -3.72 -25.87 -6.19
C LEU A 108 -5.13 -25.52 -5.68
N ALA A 109 -5.72 -24.43 -6.18
CA ALA A 109 -7.04 -24.01 -5.75
C ALA A 109 -8.16 -25.01 -6.12
N ARG A 110 -8.00 -25.77 -7.20
CA ARG A 110 -8.94 -26.86 -7.54
C ARG A 110 -8.79 -28.09 -6.62
N GLN A 111 -7.57 -28.35 -6.14
CA GLN A 111 -7.28 -29.51 -5.31
C GLN A 111 -7.56 -29.28 -3.83
N HIS A 112 -7.53 -28.03 -3.39
CA HIS A 112 -7.62 -27.68 -1.97
C HIS A 112 -8.69 -26.62 -1.73
N ALA A 113 -9.76 -27.01 -1.05
CA ALA A 113 -10.78 -26.06 -0.60
C ALA A 113 -10.17 -25.00 0.33
N GLY A 114 -10.65 -23.77 0.22
CA GLY A 114 -10.17 -22.63 1.01
C GLY A 114 -9.00 -21.86 0.37
N LEU A 115 -8.43 -22.35 -0.74
CA LEU A 115 -7.52 -21.56 -1.57
C LEU A 115 -8.31 -20.74 -2.61
N LYS A 116 -7.92 -19.48 -2.80
CA LYS A 116 -8.51 -18.58 -3.80
C LYS A 116 -7.43 -17.88 -4.60
N VAL A 117 -7.52 -17.97 -5.93
CA VAL A 117 -6.66 -17.25 -6.86
C VAL A 117 -7.30 -15.92 -7.23
N GLU A 118 -6.53 -14.85 -7.18
CA GLU A 118 -6.88 -13.53 -7.65
C GLU A 118 -5.86 -13.10 -8.71
N LEU A 119 -6.35 -12.77 -9.90
CA LEU A 119 -5.54 -12.18 -10.98
C LEU A 119 -5.68 -10.67 -10.89
N LYS A 120 -4.54 -9.98 -10.76
CA LYS A 120 -4.43 -8.52 -10.81
C LYS A 120 -3.91 -8.08 -12.18
N THR A 121 -3.72 -6.77 -12.40
CA THR A 121 -3.21 -6.23 -13.67
C THR A 121 -1.83 -6.78 -14.01
N ALA A 122 -0.89 -6.77 -13.06
CA ALA A 122 0.49 -7.20 -13.26
C ALA A 122 0.95 -8.29 -12.29
N ALA A 123 0.06 -8.81 -11.44
CA ALA A 123 0.39 -9.77 -10.38
C ALA A 123 -0.66 -10.89 -10.29
N LEU A 124 -0.32 -11.93 -9.53
CA LEU A 124 -1.24 -13.00 -9.14
C LEU A 124 -1.12 -13.21 -7.63
N ALA A 125 -2.25 -13.25 -6.93
CA ALA A 125 -2.32 -13.58 -5.52
C ALA A 125 -2.99 -14.94 -5.29
N LEU A 126 -2.39 -15.77 -4.44
CA LEU A 126 -2.96 -17.02 -3.94
C LEU A 126 -3.27 -16.86 -2.45
N HIS A 127 -4.54 -16.70 -2.13
CA HIS A 127 -5.02 -16.56 -0.76
C HIS A 127 -5.22 -17.92 -0.11
N TYR A 128 -4.70 -18.09 1.12
CA TYR A 128 -4.84 -19.30 1.93
C TYR A 128 -5.46 -19.03 3.31
N ARG A 129 -6.12 -17.86 3.49
CA ARG A 129 -6.73 -17.46 4.78
C ARG A 129 -7.70 -18.50 5.33
N GLN A 130 -8.47 -19.17 4.46
CA GLN A 130 -9.43 -20.23 4.85
C GLN A 130 -8.79 -21.62 4.95
N ALA A 131 -7.50 -21.74 4.61
CA ALA A 131 -6.72 -22.98 4.67
C ALA A 131 -5.29 -22.71 5.15
N PRO A 132 -5.08 -22.16 6.37
CA PRO A 132 -3.76 -21.69 6.83
C PRO A 132 -2.71 -22.79 6.89
N GLY A 133 -3.09 -24.03 7.09
CA GLY A 133 -2.17 -25.18 7.07
C GLY A 133 -1.54 -25.46 5.69
N LEU A 134 -2.03 -24.84 4.62
CA LEU A 134 -1.52 -25.02 3.26
C LEU A 134 -0.46 -23.97 2.86
N GLU A 135 -0.08 -23.06 3.75
CA GLU A 135 0.89 -22.01 3.44
C GLU A 135 2.18 -22.56 2.83
N ASN A 136 2.80 -23.56 3.48
CA ASN A 136 4.06 -24.12 3.00
C ASN A 136 3.91 -24.83 1.64
N LEU A 137 2.80 -25.52 1.41
CA LEU A 137 2.50 -26.14 0.12
C LEU A 137 2.40 -25.08 -0.98
N CYS A 138 1.61 -24.04 -0.75
CA CYS A 138 1.44 -22.93 -1.70
C CYS A 138 2.78 -22.25 -1.99
N LEU A 139 3.56 -21.96 -0.94
CA LEU A 139 4.88 -21.33 -1.07
C LEU A 139 5.83 -22.15 -1.93
N GLN A 140 5.94 -23.46 -1.68
CA GLN A 140 6.84 -24.35 -2.43
C GLN A 140 6.47 -24.40 -3.92
N HIS A 141 5.19 -24.55 -4.23
CA HIS A 141 4.73 -24.63 -5.61
C HIS A 141 4.90 -23.33 -6.37
N LEU A 142 4.55 -22.20 -5.75
CA LEU A 142 4.71 -20.88 -6.38
C LEU A 142 6.18 -20.48 -6.50
N ALA A 143 7.03 -20.79 -5.53
CA ALA A 143 8.47 -20.53 -5.62
C ALA A 143 9.11 -21.25 -6.82
N ARG A 144 8.75 -22.53 -7.06
CA ARG A 144 9.22 -23.27 -8.25
C ARG A 144 8.73 -22.61 -9.55
N ALA A 145 7.48 -22.17 -9.59
CA ALA A 145 6.92 -21.49 -10.77
C ALA A 145 7.60 -20.14 -11.03
N VAL A 146 7.93 -19.39 -9.97
CA VAL A 146 8.65 -18.11 -10.05
C VAL A 146 10.08 -18.31 -10.59
N LEU A 147 10.81 -19.34 -10.13
CA LEU A 147 12.14 -19.65 -10.65
C LEU A 147 12.16 -19.93 -12.17
N ALA A 148 11.05 -20.43 -12.70
CA ALA A 148 10.88 -20.71 -14.13
C ALA A 148 10.24 -19.53 -14.91
N THR A 149 9.97 -18.40 -14.25
CA THR A 149 9.28 -17.24 -14.85
C THR A 149 10.17 -15.99 -14.71
N PRO A 150 10.86 -15.57 -15.76
CA PRO A 150 11.71 -14.37 -15.69
C PRO A 150 10.92 -13.09 -15.35
N GLY A 151 11.57 -12.17 -14.63
CA GLY A 151 11.02 -10.84 -14.35
C GLY A 151 9.95 -10.79 -13.26
N VAL A 152 9.79 -11.86 -12.49
CA VAL A 152 8.85 -11.90 -11.36
C VAL A 152 9.55 -12.28 -10.05
N GLU A 153 8.93 -11.89 -8.94
CA GLU A 153 9.32 -12.26 -7.60
C GLU A 153 8.11 -12.65 -6.76
N LEU A 154 8.39 -13.36 -5.66
CA LEU A 154 7.39 -13.81 -4.73
C LEU A 154 7.37 -12.89 -3.51
N LEU A 155 6.17 -12.43 -3.14
CA LEU A 155 5.91 -11.63 -1.95
C LEU A 155 4.98 -12.42 -1.01
N ARG A 156 5.38 -12.54 0.26
CA ARG A 156 4.55 -13.14 1.32
C ARG A 156 3.82 -12.03 2.06
N GLY A 157 2.49 -12.06 2.01
CA GLY A 157 1.61 -11.19 2.79
C GLY A 157 0.86 -11.96 3.88
N LYS A 158 -0.05 -11.29 4.55
CA LYS A 158 -0.88 -11.86 5.63
C LYS A 158 -1.93 -12.83 5.05
N SER A 159 -1.66 -14.13 5.10
CA SER A 159 -2.52 -15.20 4.54
C SER A 159 -2.66 -15.16 3.02
N VAL A 160 -1.63 -14.65 2.33
CA VAL A 160 -1.56 -14.57 0.86
C VAL A 160 -0.11 -14.71 0.41
N ILE A 161 0.09 -15.34 -0.75
CA ILE A 161 1.35 -15.35 -1.48
C ILE A 161 1.07 -14.68 -2.82
N GLU A 162 1.81 -13.62 -3.12
CA GLU A 162 1.67 -12.87 -4.36
C GLU A 162 2.89 -13.08 -5.24
N VAL A 163 2.67 -13.25 -6.54
CA VAL A 163 3.71 -13.23 -7.56
C VAL A 163 3.53 -11.95 -8.38
N LYS A 164 4.53 -11.10 -8.35
CA LYS A 164 4.50 -9.74 -8.90
C LYS A 164 5.76 -9.44 -9.73
N PRO A 165 5.79 -8.37 -10.52
CA PRO A 165 6.98 -7.95 -11.25
C PRO A 165 8.15 -7.69 -10.31
N LEU A 166 9.33 -8.10 -10.72
CA LEU A 166 10.58 -7.91 -9.97
C LEU A 166 10.87 -6.41 -9.77
N GLY A 167 11.28 -6.05 -8.54
CA GLY A 167 11.63 -4.67 -8.18
C GLY A 167 10.44 -3.73 -7.95
N VAL A 168 9.21 -4.22 -8.13
CA VAL A 168 8.01 -3.44 -7.80
C VAL A 168 7.73 -3.55 -6.30
N SER A 169 7.64 -2.42 -5.63
CA SER A 169 7.33 -2.33 -4.20
C SER A 169 6.71 -0.98 -3.85
N LYS A 170 6.12 -0.88 -2.66
CA LYS A 170 5.67 0.43 -2.15
C LYS A 170 6.82 1.43 -2.07
N GLY A 171 8.05 0.97 -1.78
CA GLY A 171 9.24 1.82 -1.77
C GLY A 171 9.60 2.35 -3.16
N SER A 172 9.61 1.51 -4.20
CA SER A 172 9.89 1.96 -5.58
C SER A 172 8.79 2.91 -6.10
N ALA A 173 7.53 2.71 -5.68
CA ALA A 173 6.43 3.60 -6.03
C ALA A 173 6.58 4.99 -5.38
N ILE A 174 6.93 5.03 -4.09
CA ILE A 174 7.21 6.29 -3.37
C ILE A 174 8.39 7.01 -4.02
N ALA A 175 9.48 6.27 -4.35
CA ALA A 175 10.64 6.82 -5.05
C ALA A 175 10.25 7.51 -6.37
N ALA A 176 9.36 6.88 -7.14
CA ALA A 176 8.88 7.45 -8.40
C ALA A 176 8.07 8.75 -8.19
N PHE A 177 7.19 8.81 -7.17
CA PHE A 177 6.50 10.06 -6.82
C PHE A 177 7.47 11.16 -6.40
N MET A 178 8.49 10.83 -5.59
CA MET A 178 9.47 11.81 -5.13
C MET A 178 10.34 12.41 -6.26
N GLY A 179 10.31 11.84 -7.46
CA GLY A 179 10.92 12.40 -8.66
C GLY A 179 10.04 13.41 -9.41
N GLU A 180 8.80 13.64 -8.99
CA GLU A 180 7.80 14.43 -9.72
C GLU A 180 7.18 15.51 -8.83
N PRO A 181 6.83 16.71 -9.39
CA PRO A 181 6.02 17.68 -8.66
C PRO A 181 4.63 17.10 -8.31
N PRO A 182 4.05 17.48 -7.16
CA PRO A 182 4.53 18.37 -6.12
C PRO A 182 5.39 17.69 -5.04
N PHE A 183 5.75 16.42 -5.18
CA PHE A 183 6.50 15.64 -4.18
C PHE A 183 8.00 15.93 -4.20
N ALA A 184 8.55 16.27 -5.38
CA ALA A 184 9.98 16.50 -5.57
C ALA A 184 10.51 17.62 -4.66
N GLY A 185 11.66 17.37 -4.02
CA GLY A 185 12.31 18.30 -3.10
C GLY A 185 11.75 18.30 -1.68
N ARG A 186 10.65 17.55 -1.42
CA ARG A 186 10.05 17.42 -0.09
C ARG A 186 10.65 16.23 0.68
N THR A 187 10.42 16.18 1.97
CA THR A 187 10.79 15.04 2.84
C THR A 187 9.67 14.01 2.81
N PRO A 188 9.91 12.75 2.40
CA PRO A 188 8.87 11.74 2.36
C PRO A 188 8.44 11.32 3.76
N TRP A 189 7.14 11.13 3.95
CA TRP A 189 6.53 10.63 5.16
C TRP A 189 5.55 9.51 4.80
N PHE A 190 5.71 8.30 5.38
CA PHE A 190 4.91 7.13 5.00
C PHE A 190 4.32 6.43 6.22
N ALA A 191 3.00 6.15 6.17
CA ALA A 191 2.30 5.32 7.15
C ALA A 191 1.80 4.02 6.50
N GLY A 192 1.96 2.89 7.23
CA GLY A 192 1.55 1.57 6.80
C GLY A 192 1.38 0.59 7.95
N ASP A 193 0.74 -0.57 7.73
CA ASP A 193 0.43 -1.56 8.77
C ASP A 193 1.01 -2.96 8.52
N ASP A 194 1.37 -3.32 7.30
CA ASP A 194 1.71 -4.70 6.91
C ASP A 194 3.19 -4.86 6.50
N VAL A 195 3.58 -6.10 6.29
CA VAL A 195 4.91 -6.49 5.82
C VAL A 195 5.26 -5.87 4.45
N THR A 196 4.26 -5.63 3.61
CA THR A 196 4.45 -4.98 2.31
C THR A 196 4.88 -3.51 2.42
N ASP A 197 4.62 -2.87 3.58
CA ASP A 197 5.02 -1.49 3.86
C ASP A 197 6.49 -1.38 4.26
N GLU A 198 7.11 -2.47 4.70
CA GLU A 198 8.50 -2.45 5.15
C GLU A 198 9.48 -2.00 4.05
N ALA A 199 9.20 -2.35 2.78
CA ALA A 199 9.97 -1.83 1.65
C ALA A 199 9.81 -0.32 1.48
N GLY A 200 8.61 0.21 1.76
CA GLY A 200 8.33 1.65 1.80
C GLY A 200 9.06 2.33 2.95
N PHE A 201 9.00 1.75 4.15
CA PHE A 201 9.70 2.26 5.33
C PHE A 201 11.22 2.30 5.12
N ALA A 202 11.80 1.22 4.57
CA ALA A 202 13.23 1.17 4.27
C ALA A 202 13.64 2.29 3.31
N TRP A 203 12.90 2.45 2.20
CA TRP A 203 13.21 3.47 1.21
C TRP A 203 13.06 4.90 1.79
N VAL A 204 11.92 5.19 2.43
CA VAL A 204 11.62 6.52 2.99
C VAL A 204 12.68 6.93 4.01
N GLN A 205 13.09 6.02 4.91
CA GLN A 205 14.12 6.31 5.90
C GLN A 205 15.50 6.49 5.27
N SER A 206 15.83 5.75 4.20
CA SER A 206 17.09 5.95 3.45
C SER A 206 17.14 7.31 2.75
N ALA A 207 15.98 7.86 2.38
CA ALA A 207 15.83 9.20 1.82
C ALA A 207 15.72 10.33 2.90
N GLY A 208 16.00 10.02 4.17
CA GLY A 208 15.93 10.98 5.27
C GLY A 208 14.52 11.25 5.79
N GLY A 209 13.53 10.53 5.32
CA GLY A 209 12.12 10.69 5.69
C GLY A 209 11.72 9.99 6.99
N GLN A 210 10.43 10.06 7.29
CA GLN A 210 9.82 9.51 8.51
C GLN A 210 8.80 8.45 8.18
N CYS A 211 8.72 7.42 9.04
CA CYS A 211 7.80 6.31 8.87
C CYS A 211 7.03 6.02 10.14
N LEU A 212 5.75 5.66 9.97
CA LEU A 212 4.84 5.29 11.04
C LEU A 212 4.19 3.94 10.77
N LYS A 213 4.40 3.00 11.69
CA LYS A 213 3.71 1.71 11.73
C LYS A 213 2.38 1.87 12.42
N VAL A 214 1.30 1.45 11.77
CA VAL A 214 -0.02 1.30 12.40
C VAL A 214 -0.12 -0.10 13.00
N GLY A 215 -0.60 -0.20 14.24
CA GLY A 215 -0.76 -1.47 14.94
C GLY A 215 0.52 -2.06 15.52
N ALA A 216 0.44 -3.32 15.94
CA ALA A 216 1.49 -4.07 16.62
C ALA A 216 2.43 -4.80 15.63
N GLY A 217 3.44 -5.48 16.17
CA GLY A 217 4.37 -6.33 15.42
C GLY A 217 5.71 -5.65 15.13
N PRO A 218 6.73 -6.40 14.68
CA PRO A 218 8.03 -5.87 14.30
C PRO A 218 7.91 -4.96 13.08
N SER A 219 8.75 -3.93 13.00
CA SER A 219 8.79 -3.01 11.85
C SER A 219 10.07 -2.21 11.85
N LEU A 220 10.50 -1.77 10.66
CA LEU A 220 11.57 -0.81 10.46
C LEU A 220 11.12 0.63 10.78
N ALA A 221 9.82 0.92 10.82
CA ALA A 221 9.30 2.25 11.08
C ALA A 221 9.71 2.76 12.47
N ARG A 222 10.19 4.01 12.53
CA ARG A 222 10.66 4.66 13.78
C ARG A 222 9.53 5.07 14.71
N HIS A 223 8.35 5.34 14.15
CA HIS A 223 7.17 5.76 14.89
C HIS A 223 6.08 4.70 14.82
N ARG A 224 5.14 4.78 15.76
CA ARG A 224 4.02 3.83 15.83
C ARG A 224 2.79 4.49 16.41
N CYS A 225 1.61 4.15 15.85
CA CYS A 225 0.32 4.38 16.49
C CYS A 225 -0.45 3.07 16.69
N ALA A 226 -1.48 3.11 17.53
CA ALA A 226 -2.17 1.90 17.96
C ALA A 226 -3.12 1.31 16.90
N SER A 227 -3.74 2.16 16.07
CA SER A 227 -4.81 1.77 15.16
C SER A 227 -4.98 2.76 14.02
N PRO A 228 -5.73 2.41 12.95
CA PRO A 228 -6.14 3.33 11.91
C PRO A 228 -6.86 4.58 12.45
N GLN A 229 -7.74 4.40 13.45
CA GLN A 229 -8.41 5.53 14.10
C GLN A 229 -7.41 6.50 14.73
N ALA A 230 -6.40 5.99 15.46
CA ALA A 230 -5.37 6.83 16.09
C ALA A 230 -4.54 7.60 15.06
N LEU A 231 -4.27 7.00 13.88
CA LEU A 231 -3.61 7.70 12.77
C LEU A 231 -4.50 8.82 12.22
N ARG A 232 -5.78 8.54 11.95
CA ARG A 232 -6.73 9.56 11.45
C ARG A 232 -6.91 10.72 12.42
N ASP A 233 -6.99 10.43 13.71
CA ASP A 233 -7.10 11.47 14.75
C ASP A 233 -5.85 12.36 14.81
N TRP A 234 -4.68 11.76 14.71
CA TRP A 234 -3.41 12.49 14.66
C TRP A 234 -3.29 13.36 13.40
N LEU A 235 -3.64 12.83 12.21
CA LEU A 235 -3.66 13.60 10.96
C LEU A 235 -4.65 14.78 11.05
N SER A 236 -5.84 14.54 11.62
CA SER A 236 -6.86 15.60 11.81
C SER A 236 -6.38 16.70 12.75
N ALA A 237 -5.65 16.37 13.81
CA ALA A 237 -5.12 17.35 14.76
C ALA A 237 -4.12 18.32 14.10
N HIS A 238 -3.33 17.86 13.13
CA HIS A 238 -2.41 18.72 12.37
C HIS A 238 -3.13 19.79 11.55
N LEU A 239 -4.29 19.44 10.97
CA LEU A 239 -5.09 20.39 10.17
C LEU A 239 -5.67 21.51 11.06
N THR A 240 -6.02 21.22 12.32
CA THR A 240 -6.62 22.21 13.22
C THR A 240 -5.60 23.17 13.83
N THR A 241 -4.37 22.70 14.07
CA THR A 241 -3.32 23.50 14.70
C THR A 241 -2.81 24.63 13.80
N SER A 242 -2.85 24.43 12.48
CA SER A 242 -2.32 25.41 11.50
C SER A 242 -3.25 26.60 11.24
N HIS A 243 -4.53 26.53 11.64
CA HIS A 243 -5.47 27.66 11.54
C HIS A 243 -5.38 28.62 12.73
N SER A 244 -4.52 28.34 13.70
CA SER A 244 -4.37 29.11 14.96
C SER A 244 -3.09 29.93 15.04
N GLN A 245 -2.27 29.97 13.99
CA GLN A 245 -1.13 30.91 13.92
C GLN A 245 -1.50 32.09 13.06
N PRO A 246 -1.51 33.32 13.63
CA PRO A 246 -1.78 34.57 12.91
C PRO A 246 -0.67 34.93 11.93
#